data_fa9fe38cb51fdeb99a99df9f5d1a9945
#
_entry.id   fa9fe38cb51fdeb99a99df9f5d1a9945
#
_cell.length_a   1.000
_cell.length_b   1.000
_cell.length_c   1.000
_cell.angle_alpha   90.00
_cell.angle_beta   90.00
_cell.angle_gamma   90.00
#
_symmetry.space_group_name_H-M   'P 1'
#
loop_
_entity.id
_entity.type
_entity.pdbx_description
1 polymer ?
#
loop_
_entity_poly.entity_id
_entity_poly.type
_entity_poly.pdbx_seq_one_letter_code
_entity_poly.pdbx_strand_id
1 'polypeptide(L)'
;PNLTLQSADVVAQEISDTQQEVAKVTGQAPRLLRPPYGETSATVNQIAGQQGLSVINWTDGPADWENRDAATVVNLTLARVRPGAIILMHDTHQWTVDAAPAIIDGLRQQGYELVTVSQLIGNPQPGQFYTDGQAPA
;
A
#
# COMPACT_ATOMS: atom_id res chain seq x y z
N PRO A 1 1.17 15.52 -1.96
CA PRO A 1 0.55 15.94 -3.24
C PRO A 1 0.26 14.73 -4.14
N ASN A 2 -0.57 14.91 -5.18
CA ASN A 2 -0.65 13.94 -6.26
C ASN A 2 0.63 14.05 -7.10
N LEU A 3 1.45 12.99 -7.09
CA LEU A 3 2.78 13.01 -7.72
C LEU A 3 2.70 13.10 -9.26
N THR A 4 1.62 12.62 -9.87
CA THR A 4 1.47 12.65 -11.34
C THR A 4 1.24 14.06 -11.89
N LEU A 5 0.88 15.00 -11.02
CA LEU A 5 0.65 16.41 -11.36
C LEU A 5 1.86 17.31 -11.05
N GLN A 6 2.97 16.73 -10.59
CA GLN A 6 4.17 17.47 -10.22
C GLN A 6 5.27 17.32 -11.29
N SER A 7 6.23 18.28 -11.28
CA SER A 7 7.44 18.11 -12.07
C SER A 7 8.33 16.97 -11.55
N ALA A 8 9.18 16.43 -12.39
CA ALA A 8 10.10 15.35 -12.01
C ALA A 8 10.97 15.70 -10.80
N ASP A 9 11.46 16.94 -10.73
CA ASP A 9 12.29 17.40 -9.62
C ASP A 9 11.50 17.46 -8.30
N VAL A 10 10.24 17.92 -8.35
CA VAL A 10 9.36 17.91 -7.17
C VAL A 10 9.05 16.49 -6.73
N VAL A 11 8.74 15.57 -7.65
CA VAL A 11 8.53 14.15 -7.32
C VAL A 11 9.77 13.55 -6.64
N ALA A 12 10.95 13.80 -7.20
CA ALA A 12 12.20 13.29 -6.62
C ALA A 12 12.44 13.84 -5.20
N GLN A 13 12.17 15.12 -4.99
CA GLN A 13 12.33 15.76 -3.68
C GLN A 13 11.34 15.22 -2.64
N GLU A 14 10.04 15.13 -2.97
CA GLU A 14 8.99 14.61 -2.08
C GLU A 14 9.30 13.18 -1.61
N ILE A 15 9.76 12.32 -2.54
CA ILE A 15 10.15 10.95 -2.21
C ILE A 15 11.40 10.94 -1.31
N SER A 16 12.44 11.70 -1.68
CA SER A 16 13.68 11.77 -0.92
C SER A 16 13.47 12.27 0.51
N ASP A 17 12.69 13.35 0.68
CA ASP A 17 12.40 13.93 1.99
C ASP A 17 11.65 12.92 2.87
N THR A 18 10.67 12.24 2.30
CA THR A 18 9.92 11.20 3.02
C THR A 18 10.84 10.04 3.45
N GLN A 19 11.72 9.56 2.56
CA GLN A 19 12.68 8.50 2.90
C GLN A 19 13.61 8.93 4.05
N GLN A 20 14.10 10.18 4.02
CA GLN A 20 14.97 10.71 5.05
C GLN A 20 14.26 10.80 6.41
N GLU A 21 13.01 11.29 6.44
CA GLU A 21 12.24 11.39 7.67
C GLU A 21 11.94 9.99 8.26
N VAL A 22 11.55 9.03 7.43
CA VAL A 22 11.35 7.65 7.89
C VAL A 22 12.66 7.06 8.42
N ALA A 23 13.78 7.25 7.70
CA ALA A 23 15.08 6.72 8.13
C ALA A 23 15.57 7.32 9.45
N LYS A 24 15.30 8.61 9.70
CA LYS A 24 15.62 9.26 10.99
C LYS A 24 14.94 8.58 12.18
N VAL A 25 13.69 8.16 11.99
CA VAL A 25 12.88 7.56 13.06
C VAL A 25 13.14 6.07 13.21
N THR A 26 13.26 5.35 12.10
CA THR A 26 13.35 3.87 12.09
C THR A 26 14.79 3.34 12.00
N GLY A 27 15.75 4.18 11.66
CA GLY A 27 17.13 3.78 11.38
C GLY A 27 17.32 3.13 10.01
N GLN A 28 16.27 3.01 9.19
CA GLN A 28 16.32 2.36 7.88
C GLN A 28 15.53 3.15 6.84
N ALA A 29 16.09 3.31 5.65
CA ALA A 29 15.34 3.87 4.51
C ALA A 29 14.28 2.87 4.05
N PRO A 30 13.05 3.33 3.74
CA PRO A 30 12.01 2.47 3.17
C PRO A 30 12.43 1.95 1.79
N ARG A 31 11.87 0.81 1.41
CA ARG A 31 12.06 0.19 0.09
C ARG A 31 10.78 0.14 -0.75
N LEU A 32 9.66 0.49 -0.15
CA LEU A 32 8.35 0.49 -0.79
C LEU A 32 7.76 1.90 -0.75
N LEU A 33 7.16 2.31 -1.84
CA LEU A 33 6.41 3.54 -1.98
C LEU A 33 4.96 3.20 -2.34
N ARG A 34 4.00 3.67 -1.57
CA ARG A 34 2.62 3.78 -2.00
C ARG A 34 2.35 5.23 -2.38
N PRO A 35 2.12 5.51 -3.69
CA PRO A 35 1.89 6.89 -4.11
C PRO A 35 0.57 7.41 -3.53
N PRO A 36 0.53 8.71 -3.17
CA PRO A 36 -0.70 9.35 -2.72
C PRO A 36 -1.83 9.14 -3.72
N TYR A 37 -3.04 8.89 -3.21
CA TYR A 37 -4.27 8.61 -4.00
C TYR A 37 -4.19 7.35 -4.89
N GLY A 38 -3.12 6.57 -4.82
CA GLY A 38 -2.86 5.46 -5.73
C GLY A 38 -2.45 5.89 -7.15
N GLU A 39 -2.27 7.19 -7.37
CA GLU A 39 -1.95 7.75 -8.67
C GLU A 39 -0.45 7.65 -8.96
N THR A 40 -0.11 6.98 -10.06
CA THR A 40 1.28 6.82 -10.50
C THR A 40 1.40 6.97 -12.02
N SER A 41 2.63 7.11 -12.51
CA SER A 41 2.99 7.20 -13.92
C SER A 41 4.35 6.56 -14.17
N ALA A 42 4.70 6.32 -15.43
CA ALA A 42 6.03 5.83 -15.78
C ALA A 42 7.15 6.71 -15.21
N THR A 43 6.97 8.03 -15.22
CA THR A 43 7.93 8.99 -14.65
C THR A 43 8.04 8.83 -13.13
N VAL A 44 6.93 8.74 -12.41
CA VAL A 44 6.93 8.53 -10.95
C VAL A 44 7.60 7.21 -10.61
N ASN A 45 7.27 6.13 -11.32
CA ASN A 45 7.86 4.82 -11.07
C ASN A 45 9.37 4.81 -11.36
N GLN A 46 9.81 5.47 -12.42
CA GLN A 46 11.23 5.60 -12.73
C GLN A 46 11.99 6.35 -11.64
N ILE A 47 11.46 7.48 -11.17
CA ILE A 47 12.08 8.27 -10.09
C ILE A 47 12.13 7.46 -8.79
N ALA A 48 11.03 6.77 -8.43
CA ALA A 48 11.00 5.87 -7.29
C ALA A 48 12.09 4.78 -7.40
N GLY A 49 12.22 4.18 -8.58
CA GLY A 49 13.25 3.16 -8.85
C GLY A 49 14.67 3.69 -8.72
N GLN A 50 14.96 4.90 -9.18
CA GLN A 50 16.26 5.57 -9.02
C GLN A 50 16.62 5.80 -7.55
N GLN A 51 15.60 5.90 -6.68
CA GLN A 51 15.76 6.03 -5.22
C GLN A 51 15.64 4.70 -4.47
N GLY A 52 15.64 3.56 -5.19
CA GLY A 52 15.64 2.23 -4.60
C GLY A 52 14.26 1.74 -4.14
N LEU A 53 13.16 2.38 -4.58
CA LEU A 53 11.80 2.07 -4.17
C LEU A 53 11.04 1.27 -5.22
N SER A 54 10.32 0.24 -4.79
CA SER A 54 9.26 -0.41 -5.56
C SER A 54 7.93 0.30 -5.30
N VAL A 55 7.09 0.43 -6.32
CA VAL A 55 5.83 1.14 -6.24
C VAL A 55 4.70 0.14 -5.97
N ILE A 56 3.95 0.37 -4.90
CA ILE A 56 2.93 -0.55 -4.41
C ILE A 56 1.58 0.15 -4.38
N ASN A 57 0.61 -0.43 -5.03
CA ASN A 57 -0.79 -0.10 -4.81
C ASN A 57 -1.49 -1.31 -4.15
N TRP A 58 -2.77 -1.45 -4.36
CA TRP A 58 -3.60 -2.47 -3.75
C TRP A 58 -4.46 -3.18 -4.78
N THR A 59 -4.91 -4.37 -4.44
CA THR A 59 -5.82 -5.15 -5.26
C THR A 59 -7.26 -4.80 -4.95
N ASP A 60 -7.56 -4.66 -3.65
CA ASP A 60 -8.88 -4.48 -3.11
C ASP A 60 -8.85 -3.67 -1.82
N GLY A 61 -10.02 -3.26 -1.37
CA GLY A 61 -10.20 -2.57 -0.10
C GLY A 61 -11.68 -2.30 0.14
N PRO A 62 -12.06 -2.06 1.41
CA PRO A 62 -13.44 -1.81 1.78
C PRO A 62 -13.93 -0.40 1.39
N ALA A 63 -13.12 0.42 0.72
CA ALA A 63 -13.39 1.84 0.51
C ALA A 63 -13.79 2.53 1.83
N ASP A 64 -12.97 2.38 2.84
CA ASP A 64 -13.23 2.81 4.22
C ASP A 64 -13.37 4.33 4.38
N TRP A 65 -12.90 5.10 3.42
CA TRP A 65 -13.15 6.55 3.32
C TRP A 65 -14.62 6.88 2.96
N GLU A 66 -15.34 5.95 2.31
CA GLU A 66 -16.76 6.08 1.96
C GLU A 66 -17.64 5.32 2.95
N ASN A 67 -17.25 4.10 3.33
CA ASN A 67 -17.98 3.19 4.20
C ASN A 67 -17.59 3.43 5.67
N ARG A 68 -18.27 4.35 6.31
CA ARG A 68 -17.96 4.86 7.67
C ARG A 68 -18.54 4.01 8.79
N ASP A 69 -18.56 2.70 8.63
CA ASP A 69 -19.11 1.75 9.60
C ASP A 69 -18.22 0.51 9.67
N ALA A 70 -17.79 0.12 10.88
CA ALA A 70 -16.86 -0.97 11.09
C ALA A 70 -17.40 -2.31 10.57
N ALA A 71 -18.68 -2.62 10.77
CA ALA A 71 -19.27 -3.87 10.29
C ALA A 71 -19.29 -3.93 8.77
N THR A 72 -19.61 -2.82 8.11
CA THR A 72 -19.54 -2.70 6.64
C THR A 72 -18.12 -2.90 6.13
N VAL A 73 -17.13 -2.28 6.76
CA VAL A 73 -15.70 -2.44 6.42
C VAL A 73 -15.26 -3.90 6.54
N VAL A 74 -15.64 -4.59 7.62
CA VAL A 74 -15.38 -6.03 7.79
C VAL A 74 -16.01 -6.85 6.67
N ASN A 75 -17.32 -6.68 6.47
CA ASN A 75 -18.07 -7.49 5.50
C ASN A 75 -17.54 -7.31 4.06
N LEU A 76 -17.26 -6.09 3.64
CA LEU A 76 -16.71 -5.82 2.31
C LEU A 76 -15.33 -6.42 2.12
N THR A 77 -14.46 -6.32 3.13
CA THR A 77 -13.11 -6.91 3.07
C THR A 77 -13.19 -8.42 2.94
N LEU A 78 -13.93 -9.08 3.83
CA LEU A 78 -14.02 -10.55 3.86
C LEU A 78 -14.72 -11.14 2.63
N ALA A 79 -15.62 -10.39 2.00
CA ALA A 79 -16.34 -10.85 0.80
C ALA A 79 -15.52 -10.72 -0.49
N ARG A 80 -14.52 -9.85 -0.54
CA ARG A 80 -13.79 -9.52 -1.78
C ARG A 80 -12.38 -10.07 -1.82
N VAL A 81 -11.80 -10.37 -0.66
CA VAL A 81 -10.42 -10.84 -0.57
C VAL A 81 -10.18 -12.09 -1.41
N ARG A 82 -9.01 -12.16 -2.03
CA ARG A 82 -8.52 -13.33 -2.75
C ARG A 82 -7.05 -13.60 -2.40
N PRO A 83 -6.53 -14.81 -2.63
CA PRO A 83 -5.11 -15.10 -2.42
C PRO A 83 -4.21 -14.14 -3.20
N GLY A 84 -3.17 -13.65 -2.53
CA GLY A 84 -2.25 -12.67 -3.10
C GLY A 84 -2.72 -11.21 -3.05
N ALA A 85 -3.90 -10.93 -2.50
CA ALA A 85 -4.42 -9.57 -2.42
C ALA A 85 -3.60 -8.68 -1.48
N ILE A 86 -3.42 -7.43 -1.89
CA ILE A 86 -2.98 -6.32 -1.02
C ILE A 86 -4.22 -5.51 -0.69
N ILE A 87 -4.54 -5.39 0.59
CA ILE A 87 -5.75 -4.72 1.08
C ILE A 87 -5.39 -3.30 1.55
N LEU A 88 -6.07 -2.29 1.00
CA LEU A 88 -5.93 -0.90 1.44
C LEU A 88 -6.95 -0.58 2.54
N MET A 89 -6.45 -0.05 3.65
CA MET A 89 -7.23 0.52 4.75
C MET A 89 -6.53 1.74 5.33
N HIS A 90 -7.27 2.65 5.98
CA HIS A 90 -6.76 3.88 6.54
C HIS A 90 -6.97 3.95 8.05
N ASP A 91 -5.89 3.94 8.82
CA ASP A 91 -5.88 4.02 10.28
C ASP A 91 -6.28 5.41 10.84
N THR A 92 -6.45 6.39 9.98
CA THR A 92 -7.00 7.71 10.33
C THR A 92 -8.51 7.69 10.59
N HIS A 93 -9.18 6.58 10.27
CA HIS A 93 -10.61 6.39 10.49
C HIS A 93 -10.86 5.42 11.65
N GLN A 94 -11.57 5.88 12.70
CA GLN A 94 -11.83 5.05 13.87
C GLN A 94 -12.58 3.75 13.51
N TRP A 95 -13.57 3.82 12.60
CA TRP A 95 -14.30 2.63 12.15
C TRP A 95 -13.40 1.60 11.44
N THR A 96 -12.32 2.02 10.78
CA THR A 96 -11.33 1.11 10.18
C THR A 96 -10.49 0.44 11.27
N VAL A 97 -10.07 1.20 12.26
CA VAL A 97 -9.33 0.68 13.42
C VAL A 97 -10.19 -0.33 14.19
N ASP A 98 -11.46 -0.01 14.42
CA ASP A 98 -12.43 -0.91 15.10
C ASP A 98 -12.70 -2.19 14.30
N ALA A 99 -12.66 -2.13 12.97
CA ALA A 99 -12.86 -3.27 12.07
C ALA A 99 -11.64 -4.21 12.02
N ALA A 100 -10.44 -3.70 12.22
CA ALA A 100 -9.19 -4.44 11.96
C ALA A 100 -9.09 -5.79 12.69
N PRO A 101 -9.43 -5.95 13.99
CA PRO A 101 -9.39 -7.24 14.66
C PRO A 101 -10.31 -8.28 14.00
N ALA A 102 -11.55 -7.92 13.70
CA ALA A 102 -12.52 -8.81 13.07
C ALA A 102 -12.12 -9.21 11.63
N ILE A 103 -11.48 -8.30 10.89
CA ILE A 103 -10.92 -8.59 9.57
C ILE A 103 -9.80 -9.63 9.69
N ILE A 104 -8.85 -9.43 10.62
CA ILE A 104 -7.74 -10.35 10.85
C ILE A 104 -8.25 -11.75 11.20
N ASP A 105 -9.18 -11.84 12.15
CA ASP A 105 -9.74 -13.11 12.58
C ASP A 105 -10.54 -13.79 11.47
N GLY A 106 -11.36 -13.03 10.74
CA GLY A 106 -12.14 -13.54 9.61
C GLY A 106 -11.28 -14.07 8.47
N LEU A 107 -10.19 -13.38 8.12
CA LEU A 107 -9.25 -13.83 7.09
C LEU A 107 -8.54 -15.11 7.52
N ARG A 108 -8.11 -15.22 8.78
CA ARG A 108 -7.51 -16.44 9.31
C ARG A 108 -8.50 -17.61 9.33
N GLN A 109 -9.76 -17.37 9.69
CA GLN A 109 -10.82 -18.39 9.63
C GLN A 109 -11.10 -18.86 8.21
N GLN A 110 -10.93 -18.00 7.20
CA GLN A 110 -11.00 -18.36 5.79
C GLN A 110 -9.73 -19.08 5.27
N GLY A 111 -8.72 -19.29 6.12
CA GLY A 111 -7.48 -19.98 5.78
C GLY A 111 -6.40 -19.10 5.16
N TYR A 112 -6.53 -17.78 5.21
CA TYR A 112 -5.48 -16.88 4.72
C TYR A 112 -4.35 -16.76 5.73
N GLU A 113 -3.13 -16.73 5.22
CA GLU A 113 -1.95 -16.26 5.93
C GLU A 113 -1.77 -14.76 5.68
N LEU A 114 -1.60 -13.99 6.76
CA LEU A 114 -1.38 -12.55 6.70
C LEU A 114 0.12 -12.27 6.77
N VAL A 115 0.64 -11.66 5.75
CA VAL A 115 2.07 -11.40 5.59
C VAL A 115 2.33 -9.93 5.25
N THR A 116 3.57 -9.49 5.36
CA THR A 116 3.96 -8.16 4.86
C THR A 116 3.94 -8.13 3.32
N VAL A 117 3.80 -6.94 2.74
CA VAL A 117 3.86 -6.74 1.28
C VAL A 117 5.18 -7.30 0.71
N SER A 118 6.30 -7.08 1.40
CA SER A 118 7.61 -7.62 0.99
C SER A 118 7.65 -9.15 0.98
N GLN A 119 7.02 -9.80 1.95
CA GLN A 119 6.90 -11.27 1.97
C GLN A 119 5.98 -11.78 0.88
N LEU A 120 4.87 -11.08 0.63
CA LEU A 120 3.89 -11.45 -0.39
C LEU A 120 4.48 -11.43 -1.80
N ILE A 121 5.21 -10.36 -2.15
CA ILE A 121 5.83 -10.18 -3.46
C ILE A 121 7.14 -10.99 -3.56
N GLY A 122 7.80 -11.25 -2.43
CA GLY A 122 9.08 -11.95 -2.33
C GLY A 122 10.28 -11.02 -2.51
N ASN A 123 10.50 -10.51 -3.70
CA ASN A 123 11.63 -9.60 -3.99
C ASN A 123 11.18 -8.45 -4.88
N PRO A 124 10.46 -7.46 -4.33
CA PRO A 124 10.00 -6.31 -5.11
C PRO A 124 11.20 -5.53 -5.69
N GLN A 125 11.15 -5.28 -6.99
CA GLN A 125 12.24 -4.61 -7.72
C GLN A 125 12.02 -3.09 -7.78
N PRO A 126 13.06 -2.28 -7.57
CA PRO A 126 12.96 -0.82 -7.68
C PRO A 126 12.39 -0.38 -9.03
N GLY A 127 11.44 0.56 -8.99
CA GLY A 127 10.77 1.10 -10.17
C GLY A 127 9.66 0.24 -10.75
N GLN A 128 9.51 -1.00 -10.29
CA GLN A 128 8.39 -1.86 -10.69
C GLN A 128 7.12 -1.52 -9.89
N PHE A 129 5.97 -1.69 -10.54
CA PHE A 129 4.66 -1.41 -10.01
C PHE A 129 3.92 -2.72 -9.69
N TYR A 130 3.39 -2.83 -8.48
CA TYR A 130 2.70 -4.01 -7.99
C TYR A 130 1.34 -3.64 -7.41
N THR A 131 0.34 -4.46 -7.65
CA THR A 131 -1.01 -4.36 -7.08
C THR A 131 -1.41 -5.58 -6.26
N ASP A 132 -0.68 -6.68 -6.40
CA ASP A 132 -0.90 -7.93 -5.68
C ASP A 132 0.42 -8.74 -5.57
N GLY A 133 0.34 -9.95 -5.00
CA GLY A 133 1.47 -10.87 -4.87
C GLY A 133 1.84 -11.64 -6.14
N GLN A 134 1.25 -11.31 -7.28
CA GLN A 134 1.63 -11.90 -8.56
C GLN A 134 2.87 -11.19 -9.12
N ALA A 135 3.61 -11.87 -10.00
CA ALA A 135 4.72 -11.22 -10.70
C ALA A 135 4.20 -10.00 -11.50
N PRO A 136 5.01 -8.93 -11.63
CA PRO A 136 4.60 -7.76 -12.41
C PRO A 136 4.20 -8.19 -13.83
N ALA A 137 3.11 -7.60 -14.30
CA ALA A 137 2.61 -7.80 -15.66
C ALA A 137 3.55 -7.21 -16.71
#